data_11ad309cbca2a3409b8102ecbcaf0e65
#
_entry.id   11ad309cbca2a3409b8102ecbcaf0e65
#
_cell.length_a   1.000
_cell.length_b   1.000
_cell.length_c   1.000
_cell.angle_alpha   90.00
_cell.angle_beta   90.00
_cell.angle_gamma   90.00
#
_symmetry.space_group_name_H-M   'P 1'
#
loop_
_entity.id
_entity.type
_entity.pdbx_description
1 polymer ?
#
loop_
_entity_poly.entity_id
_entity_poly.type
_entity_poly.pdbx_seq_one_letter_code
_entity_poly.pdbx_strand_id
1 'polypeptide(L)'
;IEVIQEECMADDPPTLYVSSSDWIVKAWNKNAKWNDREQMVHEPNFRYEVAVTKPYKGTRKNPKPFHFKNLFIHMIENYDVVVSSGGLEADDMVCIAQRTAIDAGEETIVCSRDKDLRIVQGWHYSWECGKQPSHGPVETDSLGHIYQRITVNKTTKKETMDIFGYGLAFFLAQMIMGDGADNIPGLTGQGKAAAWKLLHPLEGDKEAQIKAVKDAYKEKAKDKSKELFLEQAQLLFMRQHDNQPFDIRKLK
;
A
#
# COMPACT_ATOMS: atom_id res chain seq x y z
N ILE A 1 8.80 15.84 10.47
CA ILE A 1 8.72 14.72 11.43
C ILE A 1 8.11 15.22 12.74
N GLU A 2 8.68 16.20 13.41
CA GLU A 2 8.17 16.77 14.68
C GLU A 2 6.65 17.05 14.64
N VAL A 3 6.18 17.75 13.62
CA VAL A 3 4.74 18.04 13.43
C VAL A 3 3.90 16.75 13.34
N ILE A 4 4.43 15.71 12.68
CA ILE A 4 3.73 14.42 12.56
C ILE A 4 3.68 13.72 13.93
N GLN A 5 4.76 13.77 14.71
CA GLN A 5 4.80 13.21 16.06
C GLN A 5 3.81 13.91 16.99
N GLU A 6 3.72 15.24 16.93
CA GLU A 6 2.73 16.02 17.71
C GLU A 6 1.30 15.65 17.31
N GLU A 7 0.99 15.62 16.03
CA GLU A 7 -0.34 15.28 15.51
C GLU A 7 -0.77 13.84 15.86
N CYS A 8 0.21 12.92 15.93
CA CYS A 8 -0.02 11.52 16.27
C CYS A 8 0.11 11.25 17.78
N MET A 9 0.49 12.24 18.59
CA MET A 9 0.79 12.08 20.03
C MET A 9 1.81 10.93 20.26
N ALA A 10 2.82 10.84 19.39
CA ALA A 10 3.82 9.78 19.43
C ALA A 10 5.02 10.20 20.27
N ASP A 11 5.32 9.43 21.31
CA ASP A 11 6.44 9.69 22.21
C ASP A 11 7.79 9.24 21.63
N ASP A 12 7.79 8.17 20.87
CA ASP A 12 9.00 7.57 20.29
C ASP A 12 9.38 8.20 18.95
N PRO A 13 10.70 8.26 18.63
CA PRO A 13 11.16 8.69 17.32
C PRO A 13 10.65 7.75 16.20
N PRO A 14 10.30 8.29 15.02
CA PRO A 14 9.78 7.45 13.94
C PRO A 14 10.88 6.62 13.28
N THR A 15 10.55 5.39 12.94
CA THR A 15 11.32 4.57 11.99
C THR A 15 10.90 4.90 10.55
N LEU A 16 11.86 5.19 9.69
CA LEU A 16 11.62 5.55 8.28
C LEU A 16 11.88 4.36 7.37
N TYR A 17 10.93 4.04 6.51
CA TYR A 17 11.04 2.91 5.58
C TYR A 17 11.31 3.39 4.16
N VAL A 18 12.28 2.77 3.49
CA VAL A 18 12.69 3.13 2.11
C VAL A 18 12.82 1.88 1.26
N SER A 19 12.18 1.88 0.08
CA SER A 19 12.35 0.80 -0.90
C SER A 19 13.77 0.74 -1.44
N SER A 20 14.36 -0.44 -1.49
CA SER A 20 15.71 -0.65 -2.03
C SER A 20 15.80 -0.32 -3.52
N SER A 21 16.99 0.05 -3.95
CA SER A 21 17.41 0.16 -5.34
C SER A 21 18.94 0.11 -5.38
N ASP A 22 19.53 -0.17 -6.52
CA ASP A 22 21.00 -0.22 -6.67
C ASP A 22 21.70 1.00 -6.06
N TRP A 23 21.14 2.18 -6.28
CA TRP A 23 21.72 3.41 -5.74
C TRP A 23 21.57 3.51 -4.22
N ILE A 24 20.39 3.17 -3.67
CA ILE A 24 20.10 3.20 -2.23
C ILE A 24 21.01 2.21 -1.51
N VAL A 25 21.12 0.99 -2.02
CA VAL A 25 21.99 -0.04 -1.44
C VAL A 25 23.46 0.39 -1.47
N LYS A 26 23.93 1.00 -2.55
CA LYS A 26 25.29 1.57 -2.61
C LYS A 26 25.52 2.67 -1.58
N ALA A 27 24.55 3.57 -1.40
CA ALA A 27 24.64 4.63 -0.41
C ALA A 27 24.59 4.08 1.02
N TRP A 28 23.68 3.11 1.27
CA TRP A 28 23.60 2.39 2.55
C TRP A 28 24.91 1.71 2.90
N ASN A 29 25.45 0.88 2.02
CA ASN A 29 26.67 0.11 2.26
C ASN A 29 27.88 1.01 2.46
N LYS A 30 27.93 2.17 1.81
CA LYS A 30 28.97 3.19 2.06
C LYS A 30 28.90 3.70 3.49
N ASN A 31 27.70 4.00 3.99
CA ASN A 31 27.50 4.49 5.36
C ASN A 31 27.53 3.39 6.40
N ALA A 32 27.14 2.17 6.05
CA ALA A 32 27.16 1.02 6.95
C ALA A 32 28.56 0.75 7.56
N LYS A 33 29.61 0.99 6.78
CA LYS A 33 31.01 0.88 7.23
C LYS A 33 31.38 1.85 8.36
N TRP A 34 30.66 2.97 8.46
CA TRP A 34 30.91 3.99 9.48
C TRP A 34 30.04 3.81 10.72
N ASN A 35 28.91 3.09 10.58
CA ASN A 35 27.88 2.98 11.60
C ASN A 35 27.65 1.54 12.09
N ASP A 36 28.59 0.63 11.82
CA ASP A 36 28.52 -0.81 12.16
C ASP A 36 27.24 -1.52 11.67
N ARG A 37 26.66 -1.02 10.57
CA ARG A 37 25.45 -1.61 9.97
C ARG A 37 25.81 -2.75 9.01
N GLU A 38 24.89 -3.69 8.87
CA GLU A 38 25.06 -4.80 7.93
C GLU A 38 25.05 -4.32 6.48
N GLN A 39 25.85 -4.99 5.65
CA GLN A 39 25.86 -4.76 4.19
C GLN A 39 24.60 -5.35 3.57
N MET A 40 24.06 -4.68 2.57
CA MET A 40 22.85 -5.10 1.86
C MET A 40 23.14 -5.39 0.41
N VAL A 41 22.29 -6.24 -0.18
CA VAL A 41 22.24 -6.52 -1.62
C VAL A 41 20.87 -6.09 -2.14
N HIS A 42 20.85 -5.45 -3.31
CA HIS A 42 19.58 -5.11 -3.96
C HIS A 42 18.95 -6.36 -4.58
N GLU A 43 17.71 -6.61 -4.25
CA GLU A 43 16.88 -7.63 -4.86
C GLU A 43 15.70 -6.98 -5.59
N PRO A 44 15.41 -7.38 -6.83
CA PRO A 44 14.25 -6.88 -7.55
C PRO A 44 12.94 -7.16 -6.80
N ASN A 45 11.99 -6.23 -6.87
CA ASN A 45 10.68 -6.45 -6.27
C ASN A 45 9.94 -7.61 -6.96
N PHE A 46 9.44 -8.56 -6.16
CA PHE A 46 8.71 -9.73 -6.63
C PHE A 46 7.50 -9.39 -7.51
N ARG A 47 6.90 -8.22 -7.34
CA ARG A 47 5.75 -7.77 -8.15
C ARG A 47 6.09 -7.62 -9.64
N TYR A 48 7.36 -7.38 -9.99
CA TYR A 48 7.77 -7.36 -11.40
C TYR A 48 7.69 -8.74 -12.05
N GLU A 49 7.89 -9.82 -11.29
CA GLU A 49 7.78 -11.20 -11.78
C GLU A 49 6.32 -11.65 -11.83
N VAL A 50 5.50 -11.21 -10.87
CA VAL A 50 4.07 -11.54 -10.78
C VAL A 50 3.26 -10.86 -11.88
N ALA A 51 3.65 -9.67 -12.30
CA ALA A 51 2.89 -8.83 -13.23
C ALA A 51 2.95 -9.34 -14.67
N VAL A 52 2.01 -10.20 -15.06
CA VAL A 52 1.91 -10.80 -16.39
C VAL A 52 0.98 -9.99 -17.31
N THR A 53 -0.14 -9.49 -16.79
CA THR A 53 -1.16 -8.77 -17.59
C THR A 53 -0.67 -7.42 -18.07
N LYS A 54 0.01 -6.67 -17.20
CA LYS A 54 0.63 -5.36 -17.52
C LYS A 54 1.89 -5.17 -16.69
N PRO A 55 2.93 -4.48 -17.23
CA PRO A 55 4.14 -4.20 -16.48
C PRO A 55 3.85 -3.41 -15.19
N TYR A 56 4.24 -3.95 -14.04
CA TYR A 56 4.10 -3.27 -12.74
C TYR A 56 4.84 -1.93 -12.76
N LYS A 57 4.17 -0.86 -12.31
CA LYS A 57 4.69 0.53 -12.34
C LYS A 57 5.16 1.01 -13.72
N GLY A 58 4.76 0.33 -14.82
CA GLY A 58 5.24 0.58 -16.18
C GLY A 58 4.88 1.96 -16.75
N THR A 59 3.94 2.68 -16.15
CA THR A 59 3.55 4.05 -16.53
C THR A 59 4.39 5.13 -15.86
N ARG A 60 5.22 4.79 -14.87
CA ARG A 60 6.05 5.77 -14.13
C ARG A 60 7.22 6.25 -14.98
N LYS A 61 7.13 7.49 -15.48
CA LYS A 61 8.16 8.11 -16.35
C LYS A 61 8.87 9.30 -15.68
N ASN A 62 8.36 9.78 -14.56
CA ASN A 62 8.91 10.96 -13.91
C ASN A 62 10.27 10.64 -13.26
N PRO A 63 11.29 11.48 -13.48
CA PRO A 63 12.57 11.34 -12.79
C PRO A 63 12.37 11.56 -11.28
N LYS A 64 13.28 10.99 -10.50
CA LYS A 64 13.32 11.27 -9.05
C LYS A 64 13.57 12.78 -8.83
N PRO A 65 13.02 13.38 -7.75
CA PRO A 65 13.27 14.78 -7.41
C PRO A 65 14.76 15.08 -7.30
N PHE A 66 15.17 16.31 -7.64
CA PHE A 66 16.58 16.71 -7.66
C PHE A 66 17.33 16.42 -6.36
N HIS A 67 16.70 16.70 -5.22
CA HIS A 67 17.29 16.49 -3.89
C HIS A 67 17.08 15.08 -3.31
N PHE A 68 16.51 14.14 -4.08
CA PHE A 68 16.19 12.80 -3.58
C PHE A 68 17.39 12.09 -2.92
N LYS A 69 18.57 12.18 -3.55
CA LYS A 69 19.78 11.55 -3.03
C LYS A 69 20.25 12.19 -1.73
N ASN A 70 20.27 13.50 -1.66
CA ASN A 70 20.70 14.24 -0.47
C ASN A 70 19.74 13.99 0.69
N LEU A 71 18.42 13.94 0.40
CA LEU A 71 17.41 13.61 1.40
C LEU A 71 17.64 12.21 1.97
N PHE A 72 17.87 11.19 1.12
CA PHE A 72 18.12 9.84 1.60
C PHE A 72 19.37 9.76 2.48
N ILE A 73 20.48 10.41 2.09
CA ILE A 73 21.69 10.45 2.93
C ILE A 73 21.38 11.10 4.27
N HIS A 74 20.70 12.25 4.26
CA HIS A 74 20.29 12.93 5.49
C HIS A 74 19.42 12.02 6.39
N MET A 75 18.50 11.25 5.80
CA MET A 75 17.66 10.30 6.57
C MET A 75 18.50 9.25 7.27
N ILE A 76 19.42 8.58 6.57
CA ILE A 76 20.24 7.52 7.17
C ILE A 76 21.28 8.03 8.19
N GLU A 77 21.62 9.30 8.15
CA GLU A 77 22.54 9.93 9.10
C GLU A 77 21.86 10.41 10.38
N ASN A 78 20.55 10.71 10.32
CA ASN A 78 19.87 11.40 11.42
C ASN A 78 18.65 10.65 11.99
N TYR A 79 18.19 9.57 11.34
CA TYR A 79 17.00 8.84 11.75
C TYR A 79 17.24 7.32 11.74
N ASP A 80 16.37 6.60 12.42
CA ASP A 80 16.27 5.16 12.24
C ASP A 80 15.65 4.86 10.88
N VAL A 81 16.40 4.21 9.98
CA VAL A 81 15.99 3.90 8.63
C VAL A 81 16.07 2.42 8.34
N VAL A 82 14.98 1.86 7.88
CA VAL A 82 14.91 0.50 7.37
C VAL A 82 14.84 0.54 5.84
N VAL A 83 15.82 -0.07 5.18
CA VAL A 83 15.81 -0.27 3.72
C VAL A 83 15.23 -1.64 3.42
N SER A 84 14.26 -1.71 2.52
CA SER A 84 13.62 -2.99 2.18
C SER A 84 14.59 -4.01 1.57
N SER A 85 14.38 -5.28 1.87
CA SER A 85 15.18 -6.42 1.41
C SER A 85 14.26 -7.58 0.98
N GLY A 86 14.81 -8.68 0.48
CA GLY A 86 14.05 -9.87 0.12
C GLY A 86 13.03 -9.64 -1.00
N GLY A 87 13.29 -8.72 -1.91
CA GLY A 87 12.36 -8.38 -2.99
C GLY A 87 11.09 -7.67 -2.53
N LEU A 88 11.05 -7.10 -1.31
CA LEU A 88 9.94 -6.32 -0.78
C LEU A 88 10.07 -4.82 -1.11
N GLU A 89 8.96 -4.10 -1.06
CA GLU A 89 8.94 -2.64 -1.05
C GLU A 89 8.87 -2.10 0.39
N ALA A 90 9.15 -0.81 0.57
CA ALA A 90 8.98 -0.13 1.85
C ALA A 90 7.56 -0.33 2.41
N ASP A 91 6.56 -0.32 1.54
CA ASP A 91 5.16 -0.47 1.88
C ASP A 91 4.86 -1.82 2.54
N ASP A 92 5.48 -2.91 2.02
CA ASP A 92 5.39 -4.23 2.65
C ASP A 92 6.05 -4.23 4.04
N MET A 93 7.24 -3.61 4.16
CA MET A 93 7.97 -3.55 5.44
C MET A 93 7.21 -2.75 6.51
N VAL A 94 6.58 -1.63 6.12
CA VAL A 94 5.72 -0.85 7.03
C VAL A 94 4.54 -1.69 7.52
N CYS A 95 3.86 -2.40 6.61
CA CYS A 95 2.72 -3.25 6.98
C CYS A 95 3.13 -4.44 7.87
N ILE A 96 4.32 -5.03 7.63
CA ILE A 96 4.89 -6.08 8.48
C ILE A 96 5.19 -5.51 9.87
N ALA A 97 5.82 -4.35 9.96
CA ALA A 97 6.14 -3.72 11.25
C ALA A 97 4.87 -3.38 12.03
N GLN A 98 3.86 -2.76 11.39
CA GLN A 98 2.57 -2.47 11.99
C GLN A 98 1.90 -3.75 12.52
N ARG A 99 1.88 -4.81 11.71
CA ARG A 99 1.27 -6.08 12.13
C ARG A 99 2.03 -6.74 13.28
N THR A 100 3.36 -6.72 13.23
CA THR A 100 4.22 -7.28 14.29
C THR A 100 3.98 -6.58 15.62
N ALA A 101 3.90 -5.26 15.63
CA ALA A 101 3.62 -4.48 16.83
C ALA A 101 2.21 -4.79 17.39
N ILE A 102 1.19 -4.86 16.54
CA ILE A 102 -0.16 -5.25 16.97
C ILE A 102 -0.16 -6.67 17.59
N ASP A 103 0.52 -7.62 16.98
CA ASP A 103 0.60 -8.99 17.49
C ASP A 103 1.37 -9.07 18.84
N ALA A 104 2.27 -8.12 19.08
CA ALA A 104 2.97 -7.95 20.35
C ALA A 104 2.17 -7.16 21.42
N GLY A 105 1.01 -6.59 21.05
CA GLY A 105 0.21 -5.74 21.93
C GLY A 105 0.79 -4.33 22.10
N GLU A 106 1.60 -3.87 21.16
CA GLU A 106 2.20 -2.55 21.12
C GLU A 106 1.34 -1.58 20.32
N GLU A 107 1.27 -0.32 20.76
CA GLU A 107 0.63 0.75 20.00
C GLU A 107 1.60 1.32 18.96
N THR A 108 1.14 1.44 17.73
CA THR A 108 1.92 2.00 16.63
C THR A 108 1.01 2.67 15.62
N ILE A 109 1.54 3.64 14.88
CA ILE A 109 0.80 4.38 13.86
C ILE A 109 1.59 4.45 12.55
N VAL A 110 0.95 4.07 11.46
CA VAL A 110 1.49 4.24 10.11
C VAL A 110 1.25 5.66 9.63
N CYS A 111 2.33 6.42 9.48
CA CYS A 111 2.31 7.78 8.94
C CYS A 111 2.71 7.76 7.47
N SER A 112 1.75 7.79 6.56
CA SER A 112 2.02 7.76 5.13
C SER A 112 0.96 8.49 4.32
N ARG A 113 1.36 9.00 3.16
CA ARG A 113 0.45 9.56 2.17
C ARG A 113 -0.03 8.52 1.16
N ASP A 114 0.55 7.33 1.18
CA ASP A 114 0.10 6.23 0.34
C ASP A 114 -1.15 5.59 0.93
N LYS A 115 -2.23 5.62 0.13
CA LYS A 115 -3.52 5.04 0.52
C LYS A 115 -3.48 3.51 0.66
N ASP A 116 -2.53 2.87 -0.02
CA ASP A 116 -2.46 1.42 -0.10
C ASP A 116 -1.99 0.80 1.22
N LEU A 117 -1.26 1.56 2.05
CA LEU A 117 -0.90 1.15 3.40
C LEU A 117 -2.11 1.02 4.34
N ARG A 118 -3.24 1.65 3.99
CA ARG A 118 -4.47 1.60 4.80
C ARG A 118 -5.17 0.24 4.78
N ILE A 119 -4.67 -0.73 4.02
CA ILE A 119 -5.19 -2.11 4.03
C ILE A 119 -4.74 -2.91 5.26
N VAL A 120 -3.70 -2.48 5.97
CA VAL A 120 -3.29 -3.10 7.23
C VAL A 120 -4.11 -2.53 8.39
N GLN A 121 -4.45 -3.37 9.36
CA GLN A 121 -5.11 -2.98 10.60
C GLN A 121 -4.24 -2.04 11.43
N GLY A 122 -4.85 -1.18 12.27
CA GLY A 122 -4.22 -0.31 13.25
C GLY A 122 -4.39 1.18 12.96
N TRP A 123 -3.57 2.01 13.57
CA TRP A 123 -3.64 3.46 13.43
C TRP A 123 -2.98 3.95 12.16
N HIS A 124 -3.60 4.93 11.50
CA HIS A 124 -3.13 5.56 10.28
C HIS A 124 -3.22 7.07 10.36
N TYR A 125 -2.18 7.73 9.89
CA TYR A 125 -2.13 9.18 9.72
C TYR A 125 -1.54 9.56 8.37
N SER A 126 -2.10 10.61 7.76
CA SER A 126 -1.58 11.21 6.52
C SER A 126 -1.62 12.72 6.65
N TRP A 127 -0.47 13.37 6.54
CA TRP A 127 -0.37 14.83 6.65
C TRP A 127 -0.84 15.55 5.39
N GLU A 128 -1.23 16.82 5.54
CA GLU A 128 -1.58 17.66 4.41
C GLU A 128 -0.37 17.89 3.50
N CYS A 129 -0.58 17.79 2.19
CA CYS A 129 0.44 18.15 1.21
C CYS A 129 -0.18 18.56 -0.12
N GLY A 130 0.01 19.81 -0.49
CA GLY A 130 -0.53 20.38 -1.70
C GLY A 130 -2.07 20.40 -1.70
N LYS A 131 -2.69 19.62 -2.59
CA LYS A 131 -4.17 19.51 -2.68
C LYS A 131 -4.75 18.34 -1.90
N GLN A 132 -3.93 17.52 -1.29
CA GLN A 132 -4.39 16.42 -0.47
C GLN A 132 -4.48 16.89 0.99
N PRO A 133 -5.67 16.87 1.61
CA PRO A 133 -5.84 17.21 3.01
C PRO A 133 -5.18 16.15 3.91
N SER A 134 -4.95 16.51 5.15
CA SER A 134 -4.61 15.55 6.20
C SER A 134 -5.74 14.54 6.40
N HIS A 135 -5.41 13.39 6.96
CA HIS A 135 -6.35 12.33 7.25
C HIS A 135 -5.89 11.53 8.47
N GLY A 136 -6.78 11.36 9.42
CA GLY A 136 -6.47 10.71 10.71
C GLY A 136 -5.96 11.71 11.77
N PRO A 137 -5.39 11.22 12.87
CA PRO A 137 -5.23 9.79 13.19
C PRO A 137 -6.55 9.02 13.21
N VAL A 138 -6.57 7.84 12.62
CA VAL A 138 -7.74 6.97 12.59
C VAL A 138 -7.32 5.51 12.79
N GLU A 139 -8.03 4.81 13.66
CA GLU A 139 -7.84 3.38 13.84
C GLU A 139 -8.78 2.60 12.93
N THR A 140 -8.29 1.51 12.36
CA THR A 140 -9.09 0.59 11.55
C THR A 140 -8.89 -0.85 12.00
N ASP A 141 -9.97 -1.64 11.90
CA ASP A 141 -9.91 -3.08 12.08
C ASP A 141 -9.45 -3.81 10.80
N SER A 142 -9.32 -5.11 10.88
CA SER A 142 -8.87 -5.94 9.75
C SER A 142 -9.87 -6.01 8.59
N LEU A 143 -11.17 -5.85 8.86
CA LEU A 143 -12.20 -5.81 7.83
C LEU A 143 -12.22 -4.47 7.12
N GLY A 144 -12.16 -3.40 7.89
CA GLY A 144 -12.23 -2.03 7.39
C GLY A 144 -13.56 -1.72 6.70
N HIS A 145 -13.55 -0.65 5.92
CA HIS A 145 -14.70 -0.19 5.16
C HIS A 145 -14.27 0.57 3.91
N ILE A 146 -15.22 0.81 3.00
CA ILE A 146 -15.03 1.68 1.84
C ILE A 146 -15.95 2.89 1.92
N TYR A 147 -15.48 4.01 1.40
CA TYR A 147 -16.29 5.22 1.22
C TYR A 147 -16.00 5.89 -0.11
N GLN A 148 -16.99 6.63 -0.62
CA GLN A 148 -16.84 7.36 -1.87
C GLN A 148 -16.65 8.86 -1.62
N ARG A 149 -15.86 9.48 -2.48
CA ARG A 149 -15.76 10.94 -2.58
C ARG A 149 -16.12 11.37 -3.98
N ILE A 150 -17.14 12.21 -4.07
CA ILE A 150 -17.54 12.83 -5.36
C ILE A 150 -16.86 14.19 -5.45
N THR A 151 -16.13 14.41 -6.53
CA THR A 151 -15.49 15.68 -6.86
C THR A 151 -16.12 16.24 -8.12
N VAL A 152 -16.57 17.49 -8.05
CA VAL A 152 -17.15 18.20 -9.19
C VAL A 152 -16.10 19.12 -9.80
N ASN A 153 -15.76 18.93 -11.06
CA ASN A 153 -14.89 19.84 -11.79
C ASN A 153 -15.59 21.21 -11.91
N LYS A 154 -14.98 22.26 -11.37
CA LYS A 154 -15.59 23.61 -11.31
C LYS A 154 -15.90 24.19 -12.70
N THR A 155 -15.10 23.86 -13.72
CA THR A 155 -15.24 24.36 -15.08
C THR A 155 -16.20 23.52 -15.92
N THR A 156 -15.95 22.20 -15.97
CA THR A 156 -16.73 21.30 -16.85
C THR A 156 -18.00 20.76 -16.19
N LYS A 157 -18.19 21.02 -14.88
CA LYS A 157 -19.27 20.47 -14.04
C LYS A 157 -19.34 18.93 -14.03
N LYS A 158 -18.31 18.28 -14.56
CA LYS A 158 -18.23 16.82 -14.58
C LYS A 158 -17.95 16.31 -13.17
N GLU A 159 -18.76 15.36 -12.74
CA GLU A 159 -18.53 14.61 -11.51
C GLU A 159 -17.55 13.46 -11.74
N THR A 160 -16.65 13.28 -10.79
CA THR A 160 -15.76 12.12 -10.71
C THR A 160 -15.91 11.50 -9.34
N MET A 161 -16.07 10.19 -9.31
CA MET A 161 -16.17 9.41 -8.09
C MET A 161 -14.85 8.72 -7.82
N ASP A 162 -14.33 8.87 -6.62
CA ASP A 162 -13.20 8.13 -6.10
C ASP A 162 -13.65 7.23 -4.93
N ILE A 163 -13.02 6.06 -4.81
CA ILE A 163 -13.20 5.16 -3.68
C ILE A 163 -11.93 5.22 -2.83
N PHE A 164 -12.15 5.35 -1.55
CA PHE A 164 -11.17 5.24 -0.49
C PHE A 164 -11.64 4.19 0.51
N GLY A 165 -10.75 3.79 1.40
CA GLY A 165 -11.13 2.85 2.43
C GLY A 165 -9.94 2.35 3.24
N TYR A 166 -10.23 1.31 4.02
CA TYR A 166 -9.33 0.66 4.94
C TYR A 166 -9.53 -0.85 4.92
N GLY A 167 -8.53 -1.57 5.40
CA GLY A 167 -8.62 -3.00 5.67
C GLY A 167 -8.91 -3.83 4.42
N LEU A 168 -9.46 -5.02 4.67
CA LEU A 168 -9.83 -5.97 3.63
C LEU A 168 -10.84 -5.41 2.63
N ALA A 169 -11.82 -4.62 3.10
CA ALA A 169 -12.84 -4.04 2.21
C ALA A 169 -12.22 -3.16 1.12
N PHE A 170 -11.20 -2.36 1.47
CA PHE A 170 -10.49 -1.54 0.48
C PHE A 170 -9.62 -2.38 -0.45
N PHE A 171 -8.90 -3.36 0.05
CA PHE A 171 -8.18 -4.31 -0.79
C PHE A 171 -9.10 -5.00 -1.81
N LEU A 172 -10.27 -5.47 -1.39
CA LEU A 172 -11.26 -6.08 -2.28
C LEU A 172 -11.82 -5.10 -3.32
N ALA A 173 -12.00 -3.82 -2.95
CA ALA A 173 -12.37 -2.78 -3.91
C ALA A 173 -11.27 -2.57 -4.96
N GLN A 174 -10.00 -2.55 -4.56
CA GLN A 174 -8.87 -2.47 -5.48
C GLN A 174 -8.78 -3.69 -6.40
N MET A 175 -9.09 -4.89 -5.92
CA MET A 175 -9.18 -6.09 -6.76
C MET A 175 -10.15 -5.89 -7.95
N ILE A 176 -11.25 -5.17 -7.76
CA ILE A 176 -12.22 -4.87 -8.81
C ILE A 176 -11.76 -3.70 -9.68
N MET A 177 -11.40 -2.56 -9.07
CA MET A 177 -11.13 -1.31 -9.82
C MET A 177 -9.69 -1.17 -10.31
N GLY A 178 -8.76 -2.00 -9.81
CA GLY A 178 -7.33 -1.86 -10.05
C GLY A 178 -6.67 -0.68 -9.35
N ASP A 179 -5.38 -0.49 -9.62
CA ASP A 179 -4.63 0.71 -9.25
C ASP A 179 -3.88 1.30 -10.46
N GLY A 180 -4.34 2.46 -10.90
CA GLY A 180 -3.73 3.15 -12.04
C GLY A 180 -2.33 3.71 -11.75
N ALA A 181 -1.99 4.00 -10.48
CA ALA A 181 -0.68 4.51 -10.11
C ALA A 181 0.41 3.44 -10.27
N ASP A 182 0.06 2.20 -10.01
CA ASP A 182 0.96 1.04 -10.14
C ASP A 182 0.73 0.23 -11.42
N ASN A 183 -0.14 0.74 -12.32
CA ASN A 183 -0.50 0.09 -13.58
C ASN A 183 -1.15 -1.29 -13.38
N ILE A 184 -1.87 -1.48 -12.28
CA ILE A 184 -2.59 -2.71 -11.97
C ILE A 184 -4.01 -2.59 -12.54
N PRO A 185 -4.41 -3.46 -13.49
CA PRO A 185 -5.65 -3.26 -14.23
C PRO A 185 -6.93 -3.59 -13.44
N GLY A 186 -6.85 -4.38 -12.37
CA GLY A 186 -8.03 -4.92 -11.70
C GLY A 186 -8.82 -5.88 -12.59
N LEU A 187 -10.13 -5.96 -12.37
CA LEU A 187 -11.03 -6.78 -13.18
C LEU A 187 -11.44 -6.03 -14.45
N THR A 188 -11.11 -6.57 -15.60
CA THR A 188 -11.33 -5.93 -16.91
C THR A 188 -12.75 -5.41 -17.08
N GLY A 189 -12.86 -4.14 -17.48
CA GLY A 189 -14.14 -3.46 -17.69
C GLY A 189 -14.89 -3.08 -16.41
N GLN A 190 -14.27 -3.28 -15.24
CA GLN A 190 -14.82 -2.89 -13.96
C GLN A 190 -13.99 -1.75 -13.35
N GLY A 191 -14.65 -0.69 -12.95
CA GLY A 191 -14.02 0.48 -12.35
C GLY A 191 -14.60 0.77 -10.97
N LYS A 192 -14.32 1.97 -10.45
CA LYS A 192 -14.74 2.43 -9.14
C LYS A 192 -16.24 2.25 -8.89
N ALA A 193 -17.10 2.62 -9.86
CA ALA A 193 -18.56 2.47 -9.75
C ALA A 193 -18.99 1.00 -9.58
N ALA A 194 -18.32 0.09 -10.27
CA ALA A 194 -18.61 -1.34 -10.14
C ALA A 194 -18.14 -1.88 -8.77
N ALA A 195 -16.97 -1.49 -8.32
CA ALA A 195 -16.47 -1.86 -7.01
C ALA A 195 -17.40 -1.36 -5.89
N TRP A 196 -17.83 -0.12 -5.95
CA TRP A 196 -18.79 0.45 -5.01
C TRP A 196 -20.11 -0.33 -4.98
N LYS A 197 -20.72 -0.50 -6.17
CA LYS A 197 -22.00 -1.20 -6.30
C LYS A 197 -21.95 -2.65 -5.79
N LEU A 198 -20.78 -3.30 -5.96
CA LEU A 198 -20.58 -4.68 -5.54
C LEU A 198 -20.40 -4.82 -4.04
N LEU A 199 -19.60 -3.95 -3.42
CA LEU A 199 -19.10 -4.15 -2.06
C LEU A 199 -19.83 -3.34 -0.99
N HIS A 200 -20.28 -2.12 -1.29
CA HIS A 200 -20.95 -1.28 -0.29
C HIS A 200 -22.21 -1.93 0.32
N PRO A 201 -23.08 -2.62 -0.45
CA PRO A 201 -24.23 -3.32 0.14
C PRO A 201 -23.87 -4.50 1.06
N LEU A 202 -22.61 -4.94 1.04
CA LEU A 202 -22.09 -6.08 1.81
C LEU A 202 -21.17 -5.60 2.96
N GLU A 203 -21.23 -4.32 3.30
CA GLU A 203 -20.41 -3.75 4.38
C GLU A 203 -20.64 -4.50 5.70
N GLY A 204 -19.54 -4.82 6.39
CA GLY A 204 -19.59 -5.60 7.63
C GLY A 204 -19.62 -7.12 7.43
N ASP A 205 -19.91 -7.62 6.23
CA ASP A 205 -19.93 -9.05 5.93
C ASP A 205 -18.71 -9.48 5.10
N LYS A 206 -17.65 -9.88 5.81
CA LYS A 206 -16.37 -10.33 5.24
C LYS A 206 -16.53 -11.45 4.21
N GLU A 207 -17.31 -12.48 4.55
CA GLU A 207 -17.46 -13.65 3.69
C GLU A 207 -18.24 -13.33 2.42
N ALA A 208 -19.31 -12.54 2.54
CA ALA A 208 -20.08 -12.06 1.41
C ALA A 208 -19.24 -11.20 0.47
N GLN A 209 -18.42 -10.28 1.00
CA GLN A 209 -17.52 -9.43 0.20
C GLN A 209 -16.50 -10.28 -0.57
N ILE A 210 -15.79 -11.20 0.10
CA ILE A 210 -14.84 -12.11 -0.56
C ILE A 210 -15.52 -12.95 -1.63
N LYS A 211 -16.68 -13.50 -1.33
CA LYS A 211 -17.46 -14.31 -2.28
C LYS A 211 -17.86 -13.49 -3.51
N ALA A 212 -18.37 -12.28 -3.30
CA ALA A 212 -18.79 -11.39 -4.39
C ALA A 212 -17.65 -11.07 -5.36
N VAL A 213 -16.45 -10.76 -4.84
CA VAL A 213 -15.27 -10.51 -5.67
C VAL A 213 -14.84 -11.77 -6.43
N LYS A 214 -14.78 -12.93 -5.77
CA LYS A 214 -14.47 -14.21 -6.43
C LYS A 214 -15.45 -14.53 -7.56
N ASP A 215 -16.74 -14.32 -7.34
CA ASP A 215 -17.78 -14.58 -8.33
C ASP A 215 -17.71 -13.59 -9.51
N ALA A 216 -17.41 -12.31 -9.25
CA ALA A 216 -17.15 -11.32 -10.30
C ALA A 216 -15.98 -11.72 -11.21
N TYR A 217 -14.89 -12.23 -10.63
CA TYR A 217 -13.74 -12.74 -11.40
C TYR A 217 -14.13 -13.98 -12.22
N LYS A 218 -14.89 -14.92 -11.68
CA LYS A 218 -15.39 -16.09 -12.42
C LYS A 218 -16.26 -15.69 -13.60
N GLU A 219 -17.18 -14.74 -13.39
CA GLU A 219 -18.08 -14.27 -14.44
C GLU A 219 -17.33 -13.58 -15.58
N LYS A 220 -16.39 -12.66 -15.25
CA LYS A 220 -15.73 -11.80 -16.25
C LYS A 220 -14.52 -12.44 -16.90
N ALA A 221 -13.70 -13.16 -16.14
CA ALA A 221 -12.45 -13.75 -16.62
C ALA A 221 -12.58 -15.23 -17.02
N LYS A 222 -13.71 -15.89 -16.73
CA LYS A 222 -14.02 -17.28 -17.12
C LYS A 222 -12.86 -18.24 -16.77
N ASP A 223 -12.30 -18.91 -17.78
CA ASP A 223 -11.23 -19.89 -17.60
C ASP A 223 -9.94 -19.31 -17.00
N LYS A 224 -9.69 -18.02 -17.19
CA LYS A 224 -8.53 -17.30 -16.61
C LYS A 224 -8.80 -16.69 -15.25
N SER A 225 -9.96 -16.96 -14.65
CA SER A 225 -10.40 -16.29 -13.42
C SER A 225 -9.45 -16.51 -12.24
N LYS A 226 -8.93 -17.73 -12.07
CA LYS A 226 -8.01 -18.04 -10.95
C LYS A 226 -6.65 -17.36 -11.12
N GLU A 227 -6.09 -17.40 -12.31
CA GLU A 227 -4.79 -16.81 -12.63
C GLU A 227 -4.85 -15.30 -12.48
N LEU A 228 -5.85 -14.65 -13.09
CA LEU A 228 -6.03 -13.20 -13.00
C LEU A 228 -6.33 -12.76 -11.57
N PHE A 229 -7.18 -13.48 -10.83
CA PHE A 229 -7.45 -13.17 -9.42
C PHE A 229 -6.16 -13.24 -8.59
N LEU A 230 -5.35 -14.28 -8.76
CA LEU A 230 -4.12 -14.45 -8.01
C LEU A 230 -3.08 -13.38 -8.35
N GLU A 231 -2.91 -13.07 -9.64
CA GLU A 231 -2.03 -11.98 -10.10
C GLU A 231 -2.43 -10.65 -9.45
N GLN A 232 -3.69 -10.23 -9.60
CA GLN A 232 -4.14 -8.96 -9.04
C GLN A 232 -4.01 -8.92 -7.52
N ALA A 233 -4.34 -10.03 -6.86
CA ALA A 233 -4.22 -10.12 -5.41
C ALA A 233 -2.76 -10.02 -4.94
N GLN A 234 -1.82 -10.68 -5.59
CA GLN A 234 -0.40 -10.61 -5.23
C GLN A 234 0.21 -9.23 -5.50
N LEU A 235 -0.29 -8.52 -6.51
CA LEU A 235 0.17 -7.16 -6.83
C LEU A 235 -0.34 -6.11 -5.82
N LEU A 236 -1.59 -6.26 -5.37
CA LEU A 236 -2.27 -5.28 -4.51
C LEU A 236 -2.08 -5.55 -3.01
N PHE A 237 -1.85 -6.82 -2.63
CA PHE A 237 -1.75 -7.18 -1.23
C PHE A 237 -0.42 -6.71 -0.63
N MET A 238 -0.48 -5.91 0.43
CA MET A 238 0.68 -5.58 1.24
C MET A 238 0.96 -6.74 2.20
N ARG A 239 2.19 -7.21 2.23
CA ARG A 239 2.59 -8.27 3.15
C ARG A 239 2.46 -7.79 4.59
N GLN A 240 1.94 -8.65 5.45
CA GLN A 240 1.73 -8.36 6.87
C GLN A 240 2.56 -9.25 7.80
N HIS A 241 3.29 -10.21 7.23
CA HIS A 241 4.23 -11.06 7.94
C HIS A 241 5.40 -11.41 7.02
N ASP A 242 6.57 -11.60 7.60
CA ASP A 242 7.75 -12.05 6.88
C ASP A 242 7.51 -13.39 6.18
N ASN A 243 8.06 -13.53 4.98
CA ASN A 243 8.00 -14.76 4.17
C ASN A 243 6.59 -15.32 3.89
N GLN A 244 5.54 -14.48 4.00
CA GLN A 244 4.18 -14.89 3.72
C GLN A 244 3.64 -14.23 2.45
N PRO A 245 3.75 -14.89 1.28
CA PRO A 245 3.06 -14.44 0.08
C PRO A 245 1.55 -14.42 0.32
N PHE A 246 0.84 -13.68 -0.54
CA PHE A 246 -0.62 -13.69 -0.51
C PHE A 246 -1.17 -15.11 -0.53
N ASP A 247 -1.99 -15.44 0.43
CA ASP A 247 -2.72 -16.72 0.50
C ASP A 247 -4.21 -16.44 0.69
N ILE A 248 -4.99 -16.73 -0.36
CA ILE A 248 -6.44 -16.53 -0.35
C ILE A 248 -7.16 -17.30 0.79
N ARG A 249 -6.55 -18.38 1.30
CA ARG A 249 -7.09 -19.14 2.41
C ARG A 249 -7.02 -18.39 3.73
N LYS A 250 -6.09 -17.43 3.84
CA LYS A 250 -5.91 -16.57 5.01
C LYS A 250 -6.85 -15.35 5.02
N LEU A 251 -7.57 -15.11 3.93
CA LEU A 251 -8.67 -14.15 3.91
C LEU A 251 -9.94 -14.68 4.59
N LYS A 252 -9.84 -15.79 5.32
CA LYS A 252 -10.96 -16.34 6.08
C LYS A 252 -11.33 -15.47 7.27
#